data_8c7d22896d13ee87b0956d6aaeeecae4
#
_entry.id   8c7d22896d13ee87b0956d6aaeeecae4
#
_cell.length_a   1.000
_cell.length_b   1.000
_cell.length_c   1.000
_cell.angle_alpha   90.00
_cell.angle_beta   90.00
_cell.angle_gamma   90.00
#
_symmetry.space_group_name_H-M   'P 1'
#
loop_
_entity.id
_entity.type
_entity.pdbx_description
1 polymer ?
#
loop_
_entity_poly.entity_id
_entity_poly.type
_entity_poly.pdbx_seq_one_letter_code
_entity_poly.pdbx_strand_id
1 'polypeptide(L)'
;MVKNRNERQVYFMLHKIPDNLTGRDMDILNILWKSDEPLTASQIASSDQGLTINTVQAVIRKLLKEKLIKIDNIVYSGTVLCRSYCPTMSEDDFALSQFNCEYRKIQKRISKSTLVSALLGSEKNPDVIKNDISELQAMLDEYKEKL
;
A
#
# COMPACT_ATOMS: atom_id res chain seq x y z
N MET A 1 14.73 7.07 -0.54
CA MET A 1 14.36 8.30 -1.25
C MET A 1 12.90 8.61 -0.95
N VAL A 2 12.63 9.71 -0.29
CA VAL A 2 11.26 10.11 0.01
C VAL A 2 10.66 10.69 -1.26
N LYS A 3 9.68 10.00 -1.85
CA LYS A 3 8.92 10.56 -2.97
C LYS A 3 8.21 11.83 -2.52
N ASN A 4 8.33 12.86 -3.30
CA ASN A 4 7.65 14.11 -3.06
C ASN A 4 6.11 13.87 -3.09
N ARG A 5 5.33 14.73 -2.44
CA ARG A 5 3.86 14.61 -2.33
C ARG A 5 3.17 14.44 -3.71
N ASN A 6 3.70 15.11 -4.75
CA ASN A 6 3.18 15.02 -6.10
C ASN A 6 3.47 13.67 -6.78
N GLU A 7 4.66 13.12 -6.55
CA GLU A 7 5.03 11.79 -7.08
C GLU A 7 4.21 10.69 -6.44
N ARG A 8 3.92 10.80 -5.13
CA ARG A 8 3.00 9.88 -4.43
C ARG A 8 1.62 9.91 -5.04
N GLN A 9 1.07 11.09 -5.30
CA GLN A 9 -0.27 11.22 -5.90
C GLN A 9 -0.34 10.60 -7.28
N VAL A 10 0.63 10.87 -8.14
CA VAL A 10 0.69 10.28 -9.49
C VAL A 10 0.80 8.75 -9.38
N TYR A 11 1.61 8.25 -8.45
CA TYR A 11 1.76 6.82 -8.22
C TYR A 11 0.42 6.18 -7.80
N PHE A 12 -0.31 6.78 -6.84
CA PHE A 12 -1.62 6.31 -6.42
C PHE A 12 -2.66 6.34 -7.54
N MET A 13 -2.62 7.34 -8.40
CA MET A 13 -3.53 7.44 -9.54
C MET A 13 -3.28 6.35 -10.58
N LEU A 14 -2.03 5.92 -10.74
CA LEU A 14 -1.61 4.94 -11.74
C LEU A 14 -1.62 3.50 -11.23
N HIS A 15 -1.50 3.29 -9.92
CA HIS A 15 -1.41 1.96 -9.33
C HIS A 15 -2.77 1.43 -8.94
N LYS A 16 -3.23 0.44 -9.69
CA LYS A 16 -4.49 -0.25 -9.40
C LYS A 16 -4.24 -1.44 -8.48
N ILE A 17 -4.90 -1.45 -7.33
CA ILE A 17 -4.89 -2.62 -6.45
C ILE A 17 -5.90 -3.64 -6.99
N PRO A 18 -5.48 -4.90 -7.25
CA PRO A 18 -6.40 -5.92 -7.75
C PRO A 18 -7.45 -6.30 -6.71
N ASP A 19 -8.67 -6.57 -7.16
CA ASP A 19 -9.79 -6.97 -6.30
C ASP A 19 -9.67 -8.43 -5.81
N ASN A 20 -8.81 -9.23 -6.43
CA ASN A 20 -8.69 -10.67 -6.20
C ASN A 20 -7.57 -11.06 -5.23
N LEU A 21 -7.13 -10.14 -4.36
CA LEU A 21 -6.14 -10.45 -3.32
C LEU A 21 -6.76 -11.36 -2.27
N THR A 22 -6.07 -12.46 -1.99
CA THR A 22 -6.49 -13.45 -1.00
C THR A 22 -5.85 -13.15 0.37
N GLY A 23 -6.31 -13.84 1.42
CA GLY A 23 -5.69 -13.77 2.73
C GLY A 23 -4.22 -14.16 2.70
N ARG A 24 -3.83 -15.14 1.90
CA ARG A 24 -2.42 -15.56 1.74
C ARG A 24 -1.58 -14.50 1.06
N ASP A 25 -2.14 -13.81 0.07
CA ASP A 25 -1.47 -12.67 -0.57
C ASP A 25 -1.16 -11.56 0.44
N MET A 26 -2.14 -11.25 1.30
CA MET A 26 -1.98 -10.26 2.35
C MET A 26 -0.99 -10.71 3.44
N ASP A 27 -1.00 -11.98 3.81
CA ASP A 27 -0.04 -12.54 4.78
C ASP A 27 1.41 -12.30 4.31
N ILE A 28 1.68 -12.57 3.04
CA ILE A 28 3.02 -12.39 2.47
C ILE A 28 3.39 -10.91 2.36
N LEU A 29 2.48 -10.05 1.93
CA LEU A 29 2.71 -8.60 1.93
C LEU A 29 3.01 -8.09 3.33
N ASN A 30 2.27 -8.53 4.35
CA ASN A 30 2.50 -8.15 5.74
C ASN A 30 3.88 -8.59 6.24
N ILE A 31 4.32 -9.79 5.88
CA ILE A 31 5.67 -10.28 6.22
C ILE A 31 6.74 -9.35 5.61
N LEU A 32 6.58 -8.99 4.35
CA LEU A 32 7.51 -8.10 3.64
C LEU A 32 7.52 -6.68 4.23
N TRP A 33 6.36 -6.14 4.60
CA TRP A 33 6.28 -4.81 5.22
C TRP A 33 6.89 -4.76 6.62
N LYS A 34 6.79 -5.84 7.38
CA LYS A 34 7.38 -5.94 8.73
C LYS A 34 8.89 -6.18 8.70
N SER A 35 9.42 -6.63 7.58
CA SER A 35 10.85 -6.88 7.43
C SER A 35 11.59 -5.59 7.07
N ASP A 36 12.69 -5.32 7.76
CA ASP A 36 13.57 -4.20 7.42
C ASP A 36 14.43 -4.48 6.18
N GLU A 37 14.50 -5.74 5.77
CA GLU A 37 15.31 -6.17 4.65
C GLU A 37 14.48 -6.97 3.64
N PRO A 38 14.87 -6.98 2.34
CA PRO A 38 14.28 -7.87 1.37
C PRO A 38 14.42 -9.34 1.77
N LEU A 39 13.43 -10.15 1.46
CA LEU A 39 13.37 -11.55 1.85
C LEU A 39 13.34 -12.49 0.63
N THR A 40 13.99 -13.64 0.75
CA THR A 40 13.86 -14.74 -0.20
C THR A 40 12.57 -15.52 0.05
N ALA A 41 12.13 -16.33 -0.91
CA ALA A 41 10.95 -17.19 -0.76
C ALA A 41 11.08 -18.12 0.46
N SER A 42 12.26 -18.68 0.70
CA SER A 42 12.51 -19.55 1.86
C SER A 42 12.38 -18.81 3.18
N GLN A 43 12.88 -17.57 3.24
CA GLN A 43 12.76 -16.73 4.44
C GLN A 43 11.30 -16.34 4.71
N ILE A 44 10.53 -16.06 3.68
CA ILE A 44 9.08 -15.78 3.80
C ILE A 44 8.37 -17.02 4.34
N ALA A 45 8.63 -18.19 3.76
CA ALA A 45 8.03 -19.44 4.21
C ALA A 45 8.36 -19.78 5.67
N SER A 46 9.58 -19.45 6.12
CA SER A 46 10.01 -19.65 7.51
C SER A 46 9.39 -18.66 8.48
N SER A 47 8.86 -17.54 8.01
CA SER A 47 8.29 -16.49 8.86
C SER A 47 6.89 -16.82 9.39
N ASP A 48 6.20 -17.78 8.78
CA ASP A 48 4.87 -18.21 9.18
C ASP A 48 4.72 -19.72 9.00
N GLN A 49 4.37 -20.42 10.08
CA GLN A 49 4.20 -21.88 10.08
C GLN A 49 3.09 -22.37 9.14
N GLY A 50 2.12 -21.51 8.81
CA GLY A 50 1.02 -21.84 7.90
C GLY A 50 1.38 -21.74 6.41
N LEU A 51 2.59 -21.24 6.09
CA LEU A 51 3.05 -21.04 4.72
C LEU A 51 3.98 -22.17 4.26
N THR A 52 3.63 -22.79 3.14
CA THR A 52 4.54 -23.72 2.46
C THR A 52 5.32 -22.98 1.38
N ILE A 53 6.49 -23.49 1.02
CA ILE A 53 7.32 -22.89 -0.05
C ILE A 53 6.56 -22.83 -1.38
N ASN A 54 5.74 -23.82 -1.70
CA ASN A 54 4.94 -23.84 -2.91
C ASN A 54 3.89 -22.72 -2.93
N THR A 55 3.21 -22.53 -1.81
CA THR A 55 2.26 -21.42 -1.64
C THR A 55 2.95 -20.06 -1.78
N VAL A 56 4.09 -19.90 -1.12
CA VAL A 56 4.89 -18.67 -1.18
C VAL A 56 5.30 -18.36 -2.62
N GLN A 57 5.83 -19.35 -3.35
CA GLN A 57 6.24 -19.16 -4.74
C GLN A 57 5.08 -18.80 -5.66
N ALA A 58 3.90 -19.41 -5.47
CA ALA A 58 2.70 -19.08 -6.24
C ALA A 58 2.24 -17.63 -5.99
N VAL A 59 2.22 -17.22 -4.72
CA VAL A 59 1.85 -15.85 -4.34
C VAL A 59 2.87 -14.83 -4.85
N ILE A 60 4.16 -15.11 -4.74
CA ILE A 60 5.22 -14.24 -5.28
C ILE A 60 5.01 -13.99 -6.77
N ARG A 61 4.73 -15.03 -7.56
CA ARG A 61 4.46 -14.87 -8.99
C ARG A 61 3.28 -13.95 -9.25
N LYS A 62 2.20 -14.11 -8.48
CA LYS A 62 1.02 -13.25 -8.57
C LYS A 62 1.34 -11.80 -8.21
N LEU A 63 2.01 -11.58 -7.09
CA LEU A 63 2.33 -10.23 -6.61
C LEU A 63 3.33 -9.51 -7.52
N LEU A 64 4.27 -10.23 -8.13
CA LEU A 64 5.16 -9.68 -9.16
C LEU A 64 4.38 -9.24 -10.40
N LYS A 65 3.46 -10.08 -10.87
CA LYS A 65 2.60 -9.77 -12.02
C LYS A 65 1.75 -8.53 -11.77
N GLU A 66 1.20 -8.41 -10.56
CA GLU A 66 0.40 -7.26 -10.14
C GLU A 66 1.24 -6.04 -9.74
N LYS A 67 2.57 -6.16 -9.79
CA LYS A 67 3.52 -5.10 -9.45
C LYS A 67 3.41 -4.58 -8.01
N LEU A 68 2.96 -5.43 -7.10
CA LEU A 68 2.88 -5.12 -5.67
C LEU A 68 4.17 -5.40 -4.93
N ILE A 69 5.00 -6.30 -5.48
CA ILE A 69 6.36 -6.55 -5.04
C ILE A 69 7.32 -6.49 -6.22
N LYS A 70 8.59 -6.39 -5.92
CA LYS A 70 9.67 -6.41 -6.93
C LYS A 70 10.83 -7.27 -6.45
N ILE A 71 11.64 -7.72 -7.41
CA ILE A 71 12.92 -8.37 -7.11
C ILE A 71 13.90 -7.26 -6.71
N ASP A 72 14.47 -7.38 -5.49
CA ASP A 72 15.46 -6.44 -5.01
C ASP A 72 16.86 -6.84 -5.45
N ASN A 73 17.25 -8.09 -5.18
CA ASN A 73 18.59 -8.59 -5.49
C ASN A 73 18.58 -10.11 -5.67
N ILE A 74 19.71 -10.62 -6.12
CA ILE A 74 20.02 -12.03 -6.14
C ILE A 74 21.04 -12.28 -5.04
N VAL A 75 20.72 -13.15 -4.08
CA VAL A 75 21.54 -13.45 -2.90
C VAL A 75 21.81 -14.93 -2.80
N TYR A 76 22.88 -15.29 -2.08
CA TYR A 76 23.16 -16.68 -1.78
C TYR A 76 22.33 -17.16 -0.57
N SER A 77 21.66 -18.30 -0.74
CA SER A 77 21.09 -19.08 0.36
C SER A 77 21.87 -20.40 0.40
N GLY A 78 22.86 -20.46 1.31
CA GLY A 78 23.86 -21.54 1.25
C GLY A 78 24.71 -21.43 -0.02
N THR A 79 24.66 -22.44 -0.89
CA THR A 79 25.39 -22.49 -2.17
C THR A 79 24.52 -22.11 -3.38
N VAL A 80 23.21 -21.87 -3.17
CA VAL A 80 22.24 -21.61 -4.22
C VAL A 80 21.93 -20.12 -4.32
N LEU A 81 21.90 -19.59 -5.55
CA LEU A 81 21.45 -18.24 -5.82
C LEU A 81 19.92 -18.15 -5.72
N CYS A 82 19.45 -17.22 -4.92
CA CYS A 82 18.03 -16.96 -4.71
C CYS A 82 17.71 -15.48 -4.95
N ARG A 83 16.49 -15.22 -5.40
CA ARG A 83 15.98 -13.86 -5.52
C ARG A 83 15.45 -13.40 -4.17
N SER A 84 15.73 -12.15 -3.83
CA SER A 84 15.08 -11.47 -2.70
C SER A 84 14.03 -10.50 -3.21
N TYR A 85 12.98 -10.32 -2.42
CA TYR A 85 11.81 -9.54 -2.79
C TYR A 85 11.54 -8.45 -1.76
N CYS A 86 11.02 -7.34 -2.22
CA CYS A 86 10.55 -6.26 -1.37
C CYS A 86 9.25 -5.66 -1.92
N PRO A 87 8.43 -5.01 -1.07
CA PRO A 87 7.22 -4.33 -1.54
C PRO A 87 7.58 -3.16 -2.46
N THR A 88 6.71 -2.87 -3.42
CA THR A 88 6.82 -1.69 -4.29
C THR A 88 6.27 -0.42 -3.63
N MET A 89 5.49 -0.57 -2.57
CA MET A 89 4.90 0.52 -1.81
C MET A 89 4.84 0.17 -0.33
N SER A 90 4.75 1.18 0.54
CA SER A 90 4.56 0.99 1.97
C SER A 90 3.17 0.43 2.28
N GLU A 91 2.99 -0.09 3.49
CA GLU A 91 1.68 -0.54 3.98
C GLU A 91 0.66 0.59 3.96
N ASP A 92 1.04 1.79 4.38
CA ASP A 92 0.17 2.97 4.38
C ASP A 92 -0.23 3.37 2.96
N ASP A 93 0.71 3.36 2.03
CA ASP A 93 0.45 3.67 0.63
C ASP A 93 -0.47 2.64 -0.02
N PHE A 94 -0.32 1.37 0.35
CA PHE A 94 -1.21 0.30 -0.10
C PHE A 94 -2.65 0.53 0.41
N ALA A 95 -2.80 0.85 1.70
CA ALA A 95 -4.11 1.12 2.30
C ALA A 95 -4.81 2.31 1.62
N LEU A 96 -4.07 3.39 1.34
CA LEU A 96 -4.60 4.55 0.62
C LEU A 96 -5.00 4.20 -0.82
N SER A 97 -4.18 3.42 -1.52
CA SER A 97 -4.49 2.98 -2.89
C SER A 97 -5.73 2.09 -2.92
N GLN A 98 -5.86 1.21 -1.95
CA GLN A 98 -7.03 0.34 -1.80
C GLN A 98 -8.30 1.16 -1.54
N PHE A 99 -8.24 2.11 -0.63
CA PHE A 99 -9.34 3.03 -0.34
C PHE A 99 -9.72 3.84 -1.58
N ASN A 100 -8.75 4.36 -2.31
CA ASN A 100 -8.99 5.15 -3.52
C ASN A 100 -9.68 4.31 -4.62
N CYS A 101 -9.29 3.05 -4.79
CA CYS A 101 -9.96 2.12 -5.70
C CYS A 101 -11.43 1.91 -5.32
N GLU A 102 -11.72 1.74 -4.04
CA GLU A 102 -13.09 1.59 -3.53
C GLU A 102 -13.91 2.88 -3.71
N TYR A 103 -13.31 4.03 -3.40
CA TYR A 103 -13.99 5.32 -3.59
C TYR A 103 -14.37 5.57 -5.06
N ARG A 104 -13.51 5.20 -6.01
CA ARG A 104 -13.80 5.35 -7.43
C ARG A 104 -15.09 4.62 -7.87
N LYS A 105 -15.43 3.53 -7.20
CA LYS A 105 -16.65 2.77 -7.49
C LYS A 105 -17.92 3.52 -7.07
N ILE A 106 -17.83 4.38 -6.07
CA ILE A 106 -18.96 5.10 -5.46
C ILE A 106 -18.91 6.62 -5.66
N GLN A 107 -17.92 7.14 -6.38
CA GLN A 107 -17.71 8.60 -6.52
C GLN A 107 -18.87 9.33 -7.19
N LYS A 108 -19.71 8.64 -7.97
CA LYS A 108 -20.90 9.21 -8.56
C LYS A 108 -22.03 9.42 -7.55
N ARG A 109 -22.04 8.67 -6.46
CA ARG A 109 -23.04 8.74 -5.38
C ARG A 109 -22.59 9.62 -4.24
N ILE A 110 -21.30 9.59 -3.91
CA ILE A 110 -20.73 10.31 -2.78
C ILE A 110 -19.66 11.26 -3.30
N SER A 111 -19.91 12.56 -3.19
CA SER A 111 -18.91 13.57 -3.55
C SER A 111 -17.75 13.59 -2.54
N LYS A 112 -16.62 14.15 -2.97
CA LYS A 112 -15.46 14.31 -2.08
C LYS A 112 -15.79 15.18 -0.87
N SER A 113 -16.58 16.23 -1.04
CA SER A 113 -17.03 17.08 0.07
C SER A 113 -17.90 16.31 1.06
N THR A 114 -18.79 15.45 0.59
CA THR A 114 -19.61 14.59 1.45
C THR A 114 -18.75 13.62 2.23
N LEU A 115 -17.75 13.00 1.58
CA LEU A 115 -16.81 12.10 2.24
C LEU A 115 -16.02 12.82 3.34
N VAL A 116 -15.45 13.97 3.05
CA VAL A 116 -14.70 14.77 4.03
C VAL A 116 -15.59 15.20 5.19
N SER A 117 -16.82 15.62 4.91
CA SER A 117 -17.81 15.99 5.94
C SER A 117 -18.11 14.81 6.87
N ALA A 118 -18.26 13.60 6.32
CA ALA A 118 -18.50 12.40 7.10
C ALA A 118 -17.31 12.05 8.00
N LEU A 119 -16.09 12.19 7.48
CA LEU A 119 -14.87 11.94 8.24
C LEU A 119 -14.71 12.94 9.39
N LEU A 120 -14.96 14.22 9.15
CA LEU A 120 -14.92 15.26 10.19
C LEU A 120 -16.04 15.05 11.23
N GLY A 121 -17.23 14.66 10.79
CA GLY A 121 -18.38 14.44 11.66
C GLY A 121 -18.25 13.21 12.57
N SER A 122 -17.39 12.26 12.23
CA SER A 122 -17.13 11.08 13.05
C SER A 122 -16.16 11.35 14.21
N GLU A 123 -15.42 12.46 14.18
CA GLU A 123 -14.50 12.86 15.25
C GLU A 123 -15.28 13.56 16.37
N LYS A 124 -15.01 13.18 17.61
CA LYS A 124 -15.71 13.71 18.77
C LYS A 124 -14.96 14.84 19.49
N ASN A 125 -13.64 14.91 19.30
CA ASN A 125 -12.79 15.91 19.95
C ASN A 125 -12.75 17.20 19.13
N PRO A 126 -13.27 18.35 19.65
CA PRO A 126 -13.28 19.61 18.91
C PRO A 126 -11.89 20.13 18.52
N ASP A 127 -10.87 19.86 19.33
CA ASP A 127 -9.50 20.32 19.05
C ASP A 127 -8.91 19.55 17.87
N VAL A 128 -9.19 18.25 17.76
CA VAL A 128 -8.80 17.44 16.61
C VAL A 128 -9.51 17.93 15.35
N ILE A 129 -10.81 18.22 15.42
CA ILE A 129 -11.57 18.74 14.29
C ILE A 129 -11.00 20.07 13.79
N LYS A 130 -10.66 20.99 14.71
CA LYS A 130 -10.05 22.28 14.36
C LYS A 130 -8.70 22.12 13.67
N ASN A 131 -7.87 21.21 14.18
CA ASN A 131 -6.58 20.89 13.59
C ASN A 131 -6.74 20.28 12.18
N ASP A 132 -7.64 19.33 12.02
CA ASP A 132 -7.94 18.70 10.74
C ASP A 132 -8.43 19.72 9.70
N ILE A 133 -9.31 20.64 10.11
CA ILE A 133 -9.81 21.71 9.24
C ILE A 133 -8.64 22.59 8.79
N SER A 134 -7.75 22.97 9.69
CA SER A 134 -6.59 23.82 9.36
C SER A 134 -5.65 23.13 8.37
N GLU A 135 -5.36 21.85 8.57
CA GLU A 135 -4.52 21.05 7.66
C GLU A 135 -5.17 20.90 6.29
N LEU A 136 -6.47 20.62 6.25
CA LEU A 136 -7.23 20.49 5.00
C LEU A 136 -7.28 21.79 4.22
N GLN A 137 -7.49 22.93 4.90
CA GLN A 137 -7.49 24.25 4.26
C GLN A 137 -6.12 24.56 3.65
N ALA A 138 -5.04 24.32 4.38
CA ALA A 138 -3.69 24.54 3.88
C ALA A 138 -3.40 23.69 2.64
N MET A 139 -3.81 22.43 2.66
CA MET A 139 -3.68 21.51 1.54
C MET A 139 -4.48 21.98 0.31
N LEU A 140 -5.73 22.42 0.51
CA LEU A 140 -6.59 22.90 -0.56
C LEU A 140 -6.03 24.18 -1.20
N ASP A 141 -5.49 25.08 -0.39
CA ASP A 141 -4.85 26.31 -0.89
C ASP A 141 -3.62 25.98 -1.74
N GLU A 142 -2.80 25.02 -1.29
CA GLU A 142 -1.64 24.53 -2.04
C GLU A 142 -2.05 23.97 -3.41
N TYR A 143 -3.13 23.18 -3.47
CA TYR A 143 -3.67 22.66 -4.72
C TYR A 143 -4.17 23.75 -5.65
N LYS A 144 -4.84 24.74 -5.10
CA LYS A 144 -5.33 25.91 -5.86
C LYS A 144 -4.21 26.65 -6.58
N GLU A 145 -3.07 26.84 -5.90
CA GLU A 145 -1.90 27.53 -6.46
C GLU A 145 -1.27 26.76 -7.62
N LYS A 146 -1.45 25.44 -7.68
CA LYS A 146 -0.90 24.58 -8.74
C LYS A 146 -1.79 24.51 -9.98
N LEU A 147 -3.01 25.01 -9.91
CA LEU A 147 -3.90 25.09 -11.04
C LEU A 147 -3.60 26.38 -11.83
#